data_233c1f100c91dd9841c2256297f2f2cd
#
_entry.id   233c1f100c91dd9841c2256297f2f2cd
#
_cell.length_a   1.000
_cell.length_b   1.000
_cell.length_c   1.000
_cell.angle_alpha   90.00
_cell.angle_beta   90.00
_cell.angle_gamma   90.00
#
_symmetry.space_group_name_H-M   'P 1'
#
loop_
_entity.id
_entity.type
_entity.pdbx_description
1 polymer ?
#
loop_
_entity_poly.entity_id
_entity_poly.type
_entity_poly.pdbx_seq_one_letter_code
_entity_poly.pdbx_strand_id
1 'polypeptide(L)'
;MKKGIIGLIMIGISLVMNISCVEPSEKSQYKEFDLNDSEGNTRKCGIYLPQGMKPNGKYPVIFMEDGLVFKETNFKHLVDSLVDYQIISPVIIVCSYENKITIPGYRIAYRNAEYVEAIAKSDQKLATLYDTHYTYFKQILIPYVNKHYPVSEKADDRIYFGTSNSADFGITFGMRDGGMFSEFWCYSPVYSDVTDYGQVQEPVNYYICWGNKEEIDNFDYFPSLLKDIRKRGGNVTSWIYDGGHDREWWKYWFGEEIVRRFPYKKN
;
A
#
# COMPACT_ATOMS: atom_id res chain seq x y z
N MET A 1 57.42 -41.90 21.58
CA MET A 1 56.06 -41.47 21.97
C MET A 1 55.96 -39.96 21.65
N LYS A 2 55.38 -39.63 20.54
CA LYS A 2 55.09 -38.20 20.18
C LYS A 2 53.57 -38.00 20.20
N LYS A 3 53.09 -37.14 21.11
CA LYS A 3 51.68 -36.73 21.22
C LYS A 3 51.43 -35.64 20.17
N GLY A 4 50.55 -35.92 19.20
CA GLY A 4 50.07 -34.93 18.27
C GLY A 4 48.91 -34.17 18.91
N ILE A 5 49.00 -32.84 18.89
CA ILE A 5 47.93 -31.92 19.29
C ILE A 5 47.16 -31.57 18.01
N ILE A 6 45.90 -31.98 17.95
CA ILE A 6 44.95 -31.57 16.88
C ILE A 6 44.35 -30.23 17.31
N GLY A 7 44.79 -29.17 16.63
CA GLY A 7 44.18 -27.85 16.81
C GLY A 7 42.85 -27.75 16.05
N LEU A 8 41.75 -27.56 16.78
CA LEU A 8 40.43 -27.31 16.22
C LEU A 8 40.33 -25.81 15.84
N ILE A 9 40.37 -25.52 14.54
CA ILE A 9 40.14 -24.15 14.04
C ILE A 9 38.65 -23.96 13.97
N MET A 10 38.12 -23.20 14.93
CA MET A 10 36.73 -22.66 14.85
C MET A 10 36.71 -21.47 13.89
N ILE A 11 36.19 -21.67 12.70
CA ILE A 11 35.89 -20.57 11.78
C ILE A 11 34.56 -19.94 12.25
N GLY A 12 34.69 -18.86 13.00
CA GLY A 12 33.54 -18.00 13.33
C GLY A 12 33.07 -17.27 12.08
N ILE A 13 31.97 -17.71 11.49
CA ILE A 13 31.27 -16.94 10.46
C ILE A 13 30.55 -15.81 11.19
N SER A 14 31.16 -14.63 11.18
CA SER A 14 30.51 -13.39 11.64
C SER A 14 29.49 -12.96 10.59
N LEU A 15 28.23 -13.29 10.80
CA LEU A 15 27.13 -12.79 10.01
C LEU A 15 26.93 -11.30 10.35
N VAL A 16 27.59 -10.43 9.61
CA VAL A 16 27.37 -8.98 9.71
C VAL A 16 25.99 -8.72 9.14
N MET A 17 24.97 -8.65 10.00
CA MET A 17 23.68 -8.09 9.64
C MET A 17 23.88 -6.61 9.34
N ASN A 18 23.93 -6.25 8.06
CA ASN A 18 23.83 -4.88 7.63
C ASN A 18 22.38 -4.41 7.91
N ILE A 19 22.11 -3.99 9.15
CA ILE A 19 20.97 -3.16 9.46
C ILE A 19 21.30 -1.82 8.82
N SER A 20 20.66 -1.51 7.70
CA SER A 20 20.76 -0.20 7.07
C SER A 20 20.18 0.82 8.04
N CYS A 21 21.02 1.42 8.87
CA CYS A 21 20.64 2.58 9.65
C CYS A 21 20.35 3.71 8.67
N VAL A 22 19.08 4.10 8.55
CA VAL A 22 18.72 5.32 7.84
C VAL A 22 19.23 6.47 8.67
N GLU A 23 20.23 7.19 8.17
CA GLU A 23 20.73 8.38 8.84
C GLU A 23 19.66 9.47 8.85
N PRO A 24 19.56 10.26 9.95
CA PRO A 24 18.65 11.39 9.99
C PRO A 24 19.00 12.36 8.87
N SER A 25 18.03 12.66 8.02
CA SER A 25 18.21 13.63 6.93
C SER A 25 17.52 14.94 7.31
N GLU A 26 18.19 16.06 7.04
CA GLU A 26 17.58 17.40 7.16
C GLU A 26 16.48 17.63 6.11
N LYS A 27 16.42 16.79 5.09
CA LYS A 27 15.42 16.86 4.00
C LYS A 27 14.79 15.51 3.78
N SER A 28 13.55 15.51 3.31
CA SER A 28 12.88 14.28 2.87
C SER A 28 13.65 13.60 1.74
N GLN A 29 13.61 12.27 1.71
CA GLN A 29 14.24 11.44 0.66
C GLN A 29 13.19 10.62 -0.05
N TYR A 30 13.38 10.43 -1.35
CA TYR A 30 12.65 9.44 -2.13
C TYR A 30 13.64 8.49 -2.77
N LYS A 31 13.49 7.19 -2.51
CA LYS A 31 14.37 6.13 -3.03
C LYS A 31 13.55 5.16 -3.83
N GLU A 32 14.10 4.68 -4.94
CA GLU A 32 13.50 3.62 -5.75
C GLU A 32 14.26 2.31 -5.54
N PHE A 33 13.54 1.21 -5.63
CA PHE A 33 14.09 -0.14 -5.53
C PHE A 33 13.23 -1.11 -6.32
N ASP A 34 13.82 -2.24 -6.69
CA ASP A 34 13.16 -3.30 -7.43
C ASP A 34 13.04 -4.55 -6.55
N LEU A 35 11.91 -5.24 -6.66
CA LEU A 35 11.65 -6.55 -6.05
C LEU A 35 11.19 -7.51 -7.15
N ASN A 36 11.40 -8.81 -6.95
CA ASN A 36 10.82 -9.81 -7.83
C ASN A 36 9.57 -10.42 -7.17
N ASP A 37 8.50 -10.59 -7.95
CA ASP A 37 7.33 -11.34 -7.51
C ASP A 37 7.58 -12.86 -7.52
N SER A 38 6.58 -13.66 -7.17
CA SER A 38 6.67 -15.12 -7.13
C SER A 38 6.92 -15.77 -8.49
N GLU A 39 6.60 -15.07 -9.58
CA GLU A 39 6.83 -15.52 -10.96
C GLU A 39 8.19 -15.04 -11.51
N GLY A 40 8.95 -14.27 -10.71
CA GLY A 40 10.25 -13.72 -11.11
C GLY A 40 10.16 -12.41 -11.90
N ASN A 41 8.98 -11.79 -12.02
CA ASN A 41 8.84 -10.50 -12.67
C ASN A 41 9.31 -9.39 -11.76
N THR A 42 10.04 -8.42 -12.32
CA THR A 42 10.50 -7.25 -11.58
C THR A 42 9.35 -6.29 -11.30
N ARG A 43 9.16 -5.96 -10.02
CA ARG A 43 8.22 -4.96 -9.50
C ARG A 43 8.98 -3.73 -9.04
N LYS A 44 8.70 -2.61 -9.66
CA LYS A 44 9.29 -1.32 -9.27
C LYS A 44 8.57 -0.74 -8.08
N CYS A 45 9.35 -0.20 -7.15
CA CYS A 45 8.85 0.39 -5.91
C CYS A 45 9.54 1.71 -5.63
N GLY A 46 8.89 2.52 -4.81
CA GLY A 46 9.50 3.71 -4.22
C GLY A 46 9.23 3.78 -2.72
N ILE A 47 10.06 4.52 -2.01
CA ILE A 47 9.83 4.84 -0.62
C ILE A 47 10.15 6.30 -0.34
N TYR A 48 9.20 6.98 0.27
CA TYR A 48 9.37 8.32 0.82
C TYR A 48 9.72 8.22 2.30
N LEU A 49 10.83 8.85 2.66
CA LEU A 49 11.31 8.99 4.01
C LEU A 49 11.21 10.48 4.39
N PRO A 50 10.34 10.86 5.36
CA PRO A 50 10.15 12.24 5.74
C PRO A 50 11.40 12.81 6.42
N GLN A 51 11.54 14.13 6.43
CA GLN A 51 12.55 14.79 7.25
C GLN A 51 12.26 14.64 8.75
N GLY A 52 13.25 14.90 9.57
CA GLY A 52 13.12 14.89 11.02
C GLY A 52 12.95 13.50 11.66
N MET A 53 13.24 12.43 10.92
CA MET A 53 13.27 11.08 11.48
C MET A 53 14.40 10.95 12.50
N LYS A 54 14.08 10.39 13.69
CA LYS A 54 15.07 10.13 14.75
C LYS A 54 15.78 8.80 14.52
N PRO A 55 17.07 8.67 14.86
CA PRO A 55 17.76 7.38 14.92
C PRO A 55 16.94 6.40 15.80
N ASN A 56 16.81 5.16 15.34
CA ASN A 56 16.09 4.09 16.04
C ASN A 56 14.57 4.36 16.27
N GLY A 57 14.00 5.42 15.66
CA GLY A 57 12.56 5.62 15.65
C GLY A 57 11.84 4.57 14.84
N LYS A 58 10.58 4.27 15.19
CA LYS A 58 9.66 3.51 14.34
C LYS A 58 8.53 4.45 13.94
N TYR A 59 8.17 4.41 12.66
CA TYR A 59 7.25 5.38 12.06
C TYR A 59 6.03 4.69 11.48
N PRO A 60 4.85 5.31 11.54
CA PRO A 60 3.70 4.84 10.80
C PRO A 60 4.00 4.82 9.30
N VAL A 61 3.29 3.96 8.59
CA VAL A 61 3.52 3.74 7.16
C VAL A 61 2.22 3.68 6.38
N ILE A 62 2.20 4.35 5.22
CA ILE A 62 1.15 4.22 4.21
C ILE A 62 1.71 3.40 3.06
N PHE A 63 1.05 2.29 2.74
CA PHE A 63 1.32 1.51 1.53
C PHE A 63 0.39 2.00 0.42
N MET A 64 0.97 2.58 -0.61
CA MET A 64 0.29 3.19 -1.74
C MET A 64 0.49 2.35 -3.00
N GLU A 65 -0.58 1.78 -3.51
CA GLU A 65 -0.62 1.19 -4.84
C GLU A 65 -0.84 2.28 -5.90
N ASP A 66 -0.53 2.00 -7.18
CA ASP A 66 -0.38 3.01 -8.23
C ASP A 66 0.65 4.09 -7.84
N GLY A 67 1.65 3.67 -7.07
CA GLY A 67 2.54 4.55 -6.32
C GLY A 67 3.43 5.47 -7.16
N LEU A 68 3.53 5.24 -8.48
CA LEU A 68 4.25 6.14 -9.36
C LEU A 68 3.65 7.56 -9.34
N VAL A 69 2.35 7.68 -9.10
CA VAL A 69 1.65 8.96 -8.97
C VAL A 69 2.23 9.83 -7.85
N PHE A 70 2.73 9.23 -6.77
CA PHE A 70 3.33 9.96 -5.65
C PHE A 70 4.55 10.77 -6.08
N LYS A 71 5.39 10.20 -6.95
CA LYS A 71 6.59 10.83 -7.50
C LYS A 71 6.28 11.79 -8.64
N GLU A 72 5.41 11.38 -9.57
CA GLU A 72 5.13 12.12 -10.81
C GLU A 72 4.18 13.31 -10.64
N THR A 73 3.49 13.37 -9.50
CA THR A 73 2.54 14.45 -9.20
C THR A 73 2.91 15.15 -7.90
N ASN A 74 2.10 16.12 -7.48
CA ASN A 74 2.37 16.92 -6.30
C ASN A 74 2.06 16.21 -4.96
N PHE A 75 1.84 14.88 -4.91
CA PHE A 75 1.61 14.17 -3.63
C PHE A 75 2.82 14.28 -2.69
N LYS A 76 4.03 14.05 -3.23
CA LYS A 76 5.25 14.23 -2.43
C LYS A 76 5.35 15.63 -1.85
N HIS A 77 5.10 16.66 -2.66
CA HIS A 77 5.16 18.05 -2.22
C HIS A 77 4.10 18.36 -1.15
N LEU A 78 2.90 17.81 -1.29
CA LEU A 78 1.86 17.92 -0.26
C LEU A 78 2.35 17.37 1.08
N VAL A 79 2.90 16.15 1.09
CA VAL A 79 3.38 15.52 2.33
C VAL A 79 4.58 16.26 2.91
N ASP A 80 5.53 16.69 2.08
CA ASP A 80 6.65 17.54 2.52
C ASP A 80 6.13 18.78 3.25
N SER A 81 5.18 19.51 2.64
CA SER A 81 4.62 20.73 3.22
C SER A 81 3.92 20.46 4.55
N LEU A 82 3.15 19.38 4.64
CA LEU A 82 2.44 19.02 5.87
C LEU A 82 3.41 18.67 7.01
N VAL A 83 4.53 18.01 6.71
CA VAL A 83 5.57 17.70 7.71
C VAL A 83 6.35 18.95 8.08
N ASP A 84 6.77 19.77 7.09
CA ASP A 84 7.58 20.96 7.28
C ASP A 84 6.88 22.02 8.12
N TYR A 85 5.57 22.20 7.91
CA TYR A 85 4.73 23.11 8.69
C TYR A 85 4.23 22.48 10.01
N GLN A 86 4.70 21.29 10.36
CA GLN A 86 4.28 20.59 11.58
C GLN A 86 2.75 20.42 11.69
N ILE A 87 2.09 20.19 10.56
CA ILE A 87 0.66 19.87 10.52
C ILE A 87 0.47 18.37 10.82
N ILE A 88 1.38 17.53 10.31
CA ILE A 88 1.40 16.10 10.60
C ILE A 88 2.72 15.65 11.22
N SER A 89 2.67 14.56 11.96
CA SER A 89 3.85 13.83 12.41
C SER A 89 4.50 13.08 11.24
N PRO A 90 5.83 12.82 11.27
CA PRO A 90 6.50 12.08 10.20
C PRO A 90 5.85 10.73 9.92
N VAL A 91 5.55 10.45 8.66
CA VAL A 91 4.99 9.19 8.15
C VAL A 91 5.77 8.72 6.92
N ILE A 92 6.07 7.44 6.84
CA ILE A 92 6.74 6.81 5.70
C ILE A 92 5.67 6.45 4.66
N ILE A 93 5.97 6.63 3.36
CA ILE A 93 5.07 6.19 2.29
C ILE A 93 5.82 5.23 1.40
N VAL A 94 5.28 4.04 1.24
CA VAL A 94 5.78 2.99 0.35
C VAL A 94 4.91 2.98 -0.90
N CYS A 95 5.54 3.09 -2.05
CA CYS A 95 4.88 3.16 -3.35
C CYS A 95 5.14 1.87 -4.12
N SER A 96 4.12 1.08 -4.37
CA SER A 96 4.16 -0.03 -5.33
C SER A 96 3.73 0.51 -6.69
N TYR A 97 4.59 0.35 -7.72
CA TYR A 97 4.31 0.92 -9.03
C TYR A 97 3.46 -0.03 -9.86
N GLU A 98 2.50 0.56 -10.53
CA GLU A 98 1.59 -0.16 -11.41
C GLU A 98 2.28 -0.69 -12.68
N ASN A 99 1.85 -1.85 -13.15
CA ASN A 99 2.25 -2.40 -14.43
C ASN A 99 1.32 -1.92 -15.56
N LYS A 100 1.72 -0.86 -16.24
CA LYS A 100 0.95 -0.24 -17.34
C LYS A 100 1.10 -0.96 -18.69
N ILE A 101 1.89 -2.02 -18.77
CA ILE A 101 2.08 -2.77 -20.02
C ILE A 101 0.75 -3.43 -20.41
N THR A 102 0.35 -3.26 -21.67
CA THR A 102 -0.83 -3.94 -22.21
C THR A 102 -0.59 -5.45 -22.29
N ILE A 103 -1.55 -6.22 -21.80
CA ILE A 103 -1.48 -7.69 -21.85
C ILE A 103 -1.57 -8.14 -23.32
N PRO A 104 -0.63 -8.97 -23.81
CA PRO A 104 -0.67 -9.46 -25.19
C PRO A 104 -1.99 -10.12 -25.55
N GLY A 105 -2.67 -9.61 -26.59
CA GLY A 105 -3.97 -10.08 -27.04
C GLY A 105 -5.18 -9.49 -26.33
N TYR A 106 -4.98 -8.57 -25.40
CA TYR A 106 -6.04 -7.88 -24.66
C TYR A 106 -5.98 -6.36 -24.89
N ARG A 107 -7.06 -5.65 -24.51
CA ARG A 107 -7.14 -4.18 -24.54
C ARG A 107 -6.94 -3.56 -23.16
N ILE A 108 -6.44 -4.32 -22.20
CA ILE A 108 -6.21 -3.90 -20.82
C ILE A 108 -4.73 -4.06 -20.44
N ALA A 109 -4.27 -3.28 -19.49
CA ALA A 109 -2.94 -3.43 -18.91
C ALA A 109 -2.92 -4.52 -17.83
N TYR A 110 -1.73 -5.04 -17.51
CA TYR A 110 -1.55 -5.98 -16.40
C TYR A 110 -2.14 -5.45 -15.11
N ARG A 111 -1.93 -4.16 -14.80
CA ARG A 111 -2.52 -3.47 -13.65
C ARG A 111 -3.99 -3.77 -13.44
N ASN A 112 -4.80 -3.83 -14.50
CA ASN A 112 -6.23 -4.06 -14.37
C ASN A 112 -6.54 -5.45 -13.78
N ALA A 113 -5.87 -6.50 -14.26
CA ALA A 113 -6.07 -7.86 -13.77
C ALA A 113 -5.27 -8.15 -12.47
N GLU A 114 -4.20 -7.40 -12.21
CA GLU A 114 -3.43 -7.49 -10.96
C GLU A 114 -4.20 -6.89 -9.78
N TYR A 115 -4.97 -5.84 -10.00
CA TYR A 115 -5.68 -5.14 -8.93
C TYR A 115 -7.15 -5.52 -8.80
N VAL A 116 -7.76 -6.01 -9.87
CA VAL A 116 -9.20 -6.31 -9.90
C VAL A 116 -9.42 -7.81 -10.06
N GLU A 117 -9.79 -8.46 -8.96
CA GLU A 117 -10.00 -9.91 -8.92
C GLU A 117 -11.05 -10.38 -9.93
N ALA A 118 -12.14 -9.62 -10.10
CA ALA A 118 -13.18 -9.94 -11.07
C ALA A 118 -12.65 -9.95 -12.52
N ILE A 119 -11.73 -9.03 -12.86
CA ILE A 119 -11.08 -9.03 -14.18
C ILE A 119 -10.16 -10.24 -14.32
N ALA A 120 -9.37 -10.58 -13.32
CA ALA A 120 -8.52 -11.77 -13.35
C ALA A 120 -9.36 -13.04 -13.52
N LYS A 121 -10.47 -13.17 -12.83
CA LYS A 121 -11.38 -14.34 -12.92
C LYS A 121 -12.16 -14.41 -14.23
N SER A 122 -12.24 -13.33 -15.01
CA SER A 122 -13.02 -13.30 -16.26
C SER A 122 -12.42 -14.14 -17.39
N ASP A 123 -11.11 -14.44 -17.31
CA ASP A 123 -10.40 -15.22 -18.33
C ASP A 123 -9.33 -16.11 -17.68
N GLN A 124 -9.30 -17.39 -18.06
CA GLN A 124 -8.35 -18.36 -17.52
C GLN A 124 -6.87 -17.94 -17.70
N LYS A 125 -6.55 -17.18 -18.75
CA LYS A 125 -5.18 -16.68 -18.99
C LYS A 125 -4.78 -15.54 -18.03
N LEU A 126 -5.73 -14.89 -17.41
CA LEU A 126 -5.53 -13.81 -16.45
C LEU A 126 -5.62 -14.30 -15.01
N ALA A 127 -6.15 -15.49 -14.78
CA ALA A 127 -6.60 -16.00 -13.49
C ALA A 127 -5.54 -15.94 -12.36
N THR A 128 -4.26 -16.02 -12.70
CA THR A 128 -3.17 -15.98 -11.70
C THR A 128 -2.69 -14.58 -11.37
N LEU A 129 -3.02 -13.55 -12.18
CA LEU A 129 -2.42 -12.22 -12.06
C LEU A 129 -2.76 -11.54 -10.72
N TYR A 130 -4.02 -11.62 -10.30
CA TYR A 130 -4.45 -11.07 -9.02
C TYR A 130 -3.74 -11.76 -7.84
N ASP A 131 -3.72 -13.09 -7.81
CA ASP A 131 -3.10 -13.84 -6.72
C ASP A 131 -1.57 -13.69 -6.68
N THR A 132 -0.92 -13.54 -7.84
CA THR A 132 0.51 -13.21 -7.94
C THR A 132 0.78 -11.84 -7.32
N HIS A 133 -0.03 -10.83 -7.66
CA HIS A 133 0.09 -9.49 -7.07
C HIS A 133 -0.22 -9.48 -5.57
N TYR A 134 -1.27 -10.17 -5.15
CA TYR A 134 -1.63 -10.32 -3.74
C TYR A 134 -0.48 -10.94 -2.93
N THR A 135 0.11 -12.01 -3.45
CA THR A 135 1.27 -12.68 -2.83
C THR A 135 2.47 -11.75 -2.77
N TYR A 136 2.77 -11.04 -3.86
CA TYR A 136 3.84 -10.05 -3.91
C TYR A 136 3.63 -8.97 -2.84
N PHE A 137 2.48 -8.35 -2.78
CA PHE A 137 2.19 -7.28 -1.82
C PHE A 137 2.34 -7.77 -0.37
N LYS A 138 1.69 -8.89 -0.02
CA LYS A 138 1.63 -9.43 1.33
C LYS A 138 2.93 -10.08 1.78
N GLN A 139 3.55 -10.91 0.93
CA GLN A 139 4.63 -11.80 1.33
C GLN A 139 6.03 -11.32 0.91
N ILE A 140 6.11 -10.35 0.00
CA ILE A 140 7.38 -9.84 -0.51
C ILE A 140 7.56 -8.37 -0.14
N LEU A 141 6.67 -7.47 -0.58
CA LEU A 141 6.82 -6.03 -0.36
C LEU A 141 6.75 -5.66 1.14
N ILE A 142 5.70 -6.05 1.84
CA ILE A 142 5.55 -5.72 3.27
C ILE A 142 6.72 -6.26 4.11
N PRO A 143 7.12 -7.54 4.01
CA PRO A 143 8.27 -8.06 4.75
C PRO A 143 9.59 -7.38 4.38
N TYR A 144 9.80 -7.07 3.10
CA TYR A 144 10.99 -6.33 2.68
C TYR A 144 11.07 -4.96 3.36
N VAL A 145 9.97 -4.21 3.33
CA VAL A 145 9.90 -2.88 3.96
C VAL A 145 10.13 -2.96 5.47
N ASN A 146 9.52 -3.91 6.15
CA ASN A 146 9.72 -4.13 7.59
C ASN A 146 11.18 -4.39 7.96
N LYS A 147 11.88 -5.15 7.11
CA LYS A 147 13.27 -5.54 7.33
C LYS A 147 14.25 -4.39 7.05
N HIS A 148 13.97 -3.56 6.04
CA HIS A 148 14.96 -2.60 5.52
C HIS A 148 14.70 -1.16 5.91
N TYR A 149 13.51 -0.83 6.47
CA TYR A 149 13.13 0.52 6.81
C TYR A 149 12.55 0.61 8.22
N PRO A 150 12.63 1.77 8.87
CA PRO A 150 12.20 1.95 10.26
C PRO A 150 10.67 2.15 10.36
N VAL A 151 9.91 1.27 9.74
CA VAL A 151 8.44 1.27 9.80
C VAL A 151 7.94 0.55 11.04
N SER A 152 6.81 0.98 11.57
CA SER A 152 6.08 0.24 12.59
C SER A 152 5.44 -1.02 12.00
N GLU A 153 5.51 -2.12 12.75
CA GLU A 153 4.88 -3.38 12.38
C GLU A 153 3.48 -3.56 12.99
N LYS A 154 3.05 -2.60 13.80
CA LYS A 154 1.70 -2.62 14.37
C LYS A 154 0.66 -2.27 13.32
N ALA A 155 -0.44 -3.01 13.28
CA ALA A 155 -1.54 -2.72 12.37
C ALA A 155 -2.07 -1.29 12.54
N ASP A 156 -2.13 -0.79 13.79
CA ASP A 156 -2.57 0.58 14.11
C ASP A 156 -1.75 1.69 13.44
N ASP A 157 -0.52 1.39 13.06
CA ASP A 157 0.39 2.35 12.42
C ASP A 157 0.47 2.15 10.90
N ARG A 158 -0.37 1.27 10.32
CA ARG A 158 -0.35 0.92 8.90
C ARG A 158 -1.64 1.33 8.23
N ILE A 159 -1.49 2.00 7.10
CA ILE A 159 -2.59 2.42 6.23
C ILE A 159 -2.36 1.85 4.85
N TYR A 160 -3.41 1.34 4.24
CA TYR A 160 -3.45 1.08 2.80
C TYR A 160 -4.06 2.28 2.08
N PHE A 161 -3.51 2.67 0.94
CA PHE A 161 -4.07 3.69 0.06
C PHE A 161 -4.09 3.21 -1.39
N GLY A 162 -5.25 3.31 -2.02
CA GLY A 162 -5.43 3.01 -3.44
C GLY A 162 -6.55 3.82 -4.08
N THR A 163 -6.44 4.01 -5.41
CA THR A 163 -7.41 4.77 -6.20
C THR A 163 -7.84 3.99 -7.43
N SER A 164 -9.10 4.10 -7.87
CA SER A 164 -9.59 3.36 -9.02
C SER A 164 -9.39 1.84 -8.81
N ASN A 165 -8.77 1.13 -9.76
CA ASN A 165 -8.50 -0.32 -9.63
C ASN A 165 -7.66 -0.68 -8.40
N SER A 166 -6.74 0.17 -7.96
CA SER A 166 -6.00 -0.10 -6.73
C SER A 166 -6.86 0.10 -5.46
N ALA A 167 -7.93 0.88 -5.52
CA ALA A 167 -8.95 0.89 -4.48
C ALA A 167 -9.71 -0.45 -4.41
N ASP A 168 -9.99 -1.07 -5.56
CA ASP A 168 -10.57 -2.41 -5.63
C ASP A 168 -9.69 -3.46 -4.96
N PHE A 169 -8.37 -3.41 -5.24
CA PHE A 169 -7.40 -4.28 -4.56
C PHE A 169 -7.42 -4.08 -3.04
N GLY A 170 -7.41 -2.83 -2.57
CA GLY A 170 -7.48 -2.54 -1.13
C GLY A 170 -8.73 -3.09 -0.46
N ILE A 171 -9.89 -2.99 -1.11
CA ILE A 171 -11.14 -3.53 -0.59
C ILE A 171 -11.06 -5.05 -0.46
N THR A 172 -10.65 -5.75 -1.52
CA THR A 172 -10.57 -7.21 -1.52
C THR A 172 -9.44 -7.74 -0.63
N PHE A 173 -8.30 -7.03 -0.57
CA PHE A 173 -7.23 -7.35 0.38
C PHE A 173 -7.71 -7.24 1.84
N GLY A 174 -8.42 -6.17 2.17
CA GLY A 174 -8.98 -5.99 3.51
C GLY A 174 -10.01 -7.05 3.89
N MET A 175 -10.77 -7.59 2.92
CA MET A 175 -11.66 -8.74 3.18
C MET A 175 -10.90 -10.01 3.54
N ARG A 176 -9.68 -10.19 3.02
CA ARG A 176 -8.84 -11.38 3.27
C ARG A 176 -7.94 -11.23 4.49
N ASP A 177 -7.27 -10.08 4.61
CA ASP A 177 -6.19 -9.83 5.57
C ASP A 177 -6.29 -8.45 6.25
N GLY A 178 -7.50 -8.01 6.54
CA GLY A 178 -7.77 -6.69 7.11
C GLY A 178 -7.00 -6.36 8.38
N GLY A 179 -6.73 -7.36 9.22
CA GLY A 179 -5.96 -7.19 10.45
C GLY A 179 -4.50 -6.74 10.28
N MET A 180 -4.00 -6.67 9.04
CA MET A 180 -2.65 -6.14 8.77
C MET A 180 -2.58 -4.61 8.75
N PHE A 181 -3.71 -3.93 8.63
CA PHE A 181 -3.83 -2.48 8.50
C PHE A 181 -4.93 -1.93 9.40
N SER A 182 -4.76 -0.74 9.92
CA SER A 182 -5.81 -0.07 10.71
C SER A 182 -6.91 0.53 9.82
N GLU A 183 -6.52 1.02 8.65
CA GLU A 183 -7.42 1.70 7.72
C GLU A 183 -7.08 1.39 6.27
N PHE A 184 -8.11 1.31 5.45
CA PHE A 184 -8.05 1.19 4.00
C PHE A 184 -8.68 2.41 3.36
N TRP A 185 -7.87 3.30 2.78
CA TRP A 185 -8.34 4.48 2.05
C TRP A 185 -8.47 4.10 0.58
N CYS A 186 -9.70 3.84 0.16
CA CYS A 186 -10.04 3.30 -1.15
C CYS A 186 -10.91 4.31 -1.90
N TYR A 187 -10.30 5.09 -2.80
CA TYR A 187 -11.00 6.17 -3.49
C TYR A 187 -11.40 5.77 -4.90
N SER A 188 -12.66 6.04 -5.23
CA SER A 188 -13.24 5.77 -6.55
C SER A 188 -13.05 4.31 -7.02
N PRO A 189 -13.37 3.29 -6.20
CA PRO A 189 -13.32 1.90 -6.67
C PRO A 189 -14.32 1.69 -7.80
N VAL A 190 -14.01 0.80 -8.76
CA VAL A 190 -14.80 0.67 -10.00
C VAL A 190 -15.40 -0.72 -10.24
N TYR A 191 -14.77 -1.78 -9.71
CA TYR A 191 -15.15 -3.16 -10.00
C TYR A 191 -15.15 -4.06 -8.76
N SER A 192 -15.12 -3.51 -7.55
CA SER A 192 -15.12 -4.33 -6.35
C SER A 192 -16.41 -5.11 -6.20
N ASP A 193 -16.28 -6.41 -6.05
CA ASP A 193 -17.34 -7.29 -5.62
C ASP A 193 -16.84 -8.12 -4.43
N VAL A 194 -17.53 -7.99 -3.30
CA VAL A 194 -17.20 -8.72 -2.07
C VAL A 194 -18.24 -9.78 -1.73
N THR A 195 -19.18 -10.08 -2.66
CA THR A 195 -20.29 -11.02 -2.40
C THR A 195 -19.82 -12.45 -2.11
N ASP A 196 -18.70 -12.85 -2.69
CA ASP A 196 -18.09 -14.19 -2.50
C ASP A 196 -17.20 -14.28 -1.25
N TYR A 197 -16.97 -13.15 -0.54
CA TYR A 197 -16.14 -13.15 0.67
C TYR A 197 -16.96 -13.54 1.90
N GLY A 198 -16.32 -14.23 2.84
CA GLY A 198 -16.87 -14.52 4.17
C GLY A 198 -16.91 -13.28 5.06
N GLN A 199 -17.20 -13.51 6.35
CA GLN A 199 -17.06 -12.47 7.37
C GLN A 199 -15.58 -12.14 7.57
N VAL A 200 -15.26 -10.87 7.74
CA VAL A 200 -13.89 -10.46 8.12
C VAL A 200 -13.55 -11.02 9.49
N GLN A 201 -12.32 -11.52 9.65
CA GLN A 201 -11.88 -12.15 10.91
C GLN A 201 -11.47 -11.11 11.96
N GLU A 202 -10.98 -9.96 11.51
CA GLU A 202 -10.53 -8.83 12.33
C GLU A 202 -11.28 -7.56 11.90
N PRO A 203 -11.50 -6.58 12.79
CA PRO A 203 -12.12 -5.32 12.43
C PRO A 203 -11.35 -4.62 11.29
N VAL A 204 -12.03 -4.30 10.21
CA VAL A 204 -11.49 -3.59 9.05
C VAL A 204 -12.20 -2.27 8.89
N ASN A 205 -11.44 -1.18 8.79
CA ASN A 205 -11.99 0.16 8.61
C ASN A 205 -11.71 0.66 7.18
N TYR A 206 -12.77 0.82 6.41
CA TYR A 206 -12.70 1.35 5.06
C TYR A 206 -13.12 2.82 5.04
N TYR A 207 -12.34 3.64 4.35
CA TYR A 207 -12.62 5.03 4.00
C TYR A 207 -12.79 5.10 2.49
N ILE A 208 -14.04 5.18 2.03
CA ILE A 208 -14.39 5.07 0.62
C ILE A 208 -15.04 6.38 0.16
N CYS A 209 -14.46 7.02 -0.85
CA CYS A 209 -15.08 8.18 -1.46
C CYS A 209 -15.10 8.07 -2.98
N TRP A 210 -15.99 8.84 -3.60
CA TRP A 210 -16.09 8.94 -5.05
C TRP A 210 -16.74 10.28 -5.46
N GLY A 211 -16.52 10.67 -6.71
CA GLY A 211 -17.08 11.89 -7.27
C GLY A 211 -18.50 11.69 -7.81
N ASN A 212 -19.35 12.68 -7.63
CA ASN A 212 -20.72 12.66 -8.18
C ASN A 212 -20.77 12.85 -9.71
N LYS A 213 -19.63 13.12 -10.35
CA LYS A 213 -19.46 13.29 -11.80
C LYS A 213 -18.60 12.18 -12.41
N GLU A 214 -18.36 11.09 -11.69
CA GLU A 214 -17.69 9.93 -12.25
C GLU A 214 -18.61 9.23 -13.25
N GLU A 215 -18.10 8.94 -14.43
CA GLU A 215 -18.82 8.19 -15.48
C GLU A 215 -18.81 6.69 -15.11
N ILE A 216 -19.58 6.32 -14.10
CA ILE A 216 -19.84 4.94 -13.71
C ILE A 216 -21.26 4.62 -14.16
N ASP A 217 -21.39 3.66 -15.07
CA ASP A 217 -22.67 3.27 -15.69
C ASP A 217 -23.73 2.76 -14.70
N ASN A 218 -23.36 2.54 -13.44
CA ASN A 218 -24.26 2.00 -12.42
C ASN A 218 -24.20 2.81 -11.13
N PHE A 219 -25.13 3.76 -10.98
CA PHE A 219 -25.28 4.57 -9.77
C PHE A 219 -25.57 3.75 -8.50
N ASP A 220 -26.08 2.53 -8.63
CA ASP A 220 -26.34 1.64 -7.49
C ASP A 220 -25.08 0.89 -7.03
N TYR A 221 -23.97 0.99 -7.77
CA TYR A 221 -22.73 0.29 -7.47
C TYR A 221 -22.20 0.64 -6.07
N PHE A 222 -21.98 1.92 -5.78
CA PHE A 222 -21.42 2.33 -4.50
C PHE A 222 -22.32 1.96 -3.31
N PRO A 223 -23.62 2.30 -3.29
CA PRO A 223 -24.50 1.88 -2.21
C PRO A 223 -24.51 0.36 -1.98
N SER A 224 -24.50 -0.41 -3.06
CA SER A 224 -24.45 -1.88 -3.01
C SER A 224 -23.15 -2.38 -2.40
N LEU A 225 -22.01 -1.90 -2.89
CA LEU A 225 -20.68 -2.24 -2.37
C LEU A 225 -20.57 -1.94 -0.87
N LEU A 226 -20.95 -0.72 -0.43
CA LEU A 226 -20.91 -0.34 0.98
C LEU A 226 -21.77 -1.24 1.86
N LYS A 227 -22.97 -1.60 1.37
CA LYS A 227 -23.87 -2.52 2.06
C LYS A 227 -23.24 -3.90 2.20
N ASP A 228 -22.62 -4.42 1.14
CA ASP A 228 -22.02 -5.75 1.13
C ASP A 228 -20.77 -5.83 2.00
N ILE A 229 -19.95 -4.78 2.04
CA ILE A 229 -18.82 -4.67 2.99
C ILE A 229 -19.33 -4.71 4.44
N ARG A 230 -20.34 -3.89 4.79
CA ARG A 230 -20.90 -3.86 6.14
C ARG A 230 -21.53 -5.18 6.54
N LYS A 231 -22.21 -5.86 5.62
CA LYS A 231 -22.80 -7.17 5.86
C LYS A 231 -21.74 -8.22 6.23
N ARG A 232 -20.50 -8.03 5.80
CA ARG A 232 -19.36 -8.92 6.10
C ARG A 232 -18.53 -8.47 7.31
N GLY A 233 -19.01 -7.48 8.04
CA GLY A 233 -18.38 -7.00 9.27
C GLY A 233 -17.33 -5.90 9.07
N GLY A 234 -17.18 -5.39 7.85
CA GLY A 234 -16.34 -4.20 7.59
C GLY A 234 -17.00 -2.92 8.08
N ASN A 235 -16.23 -2.06 8.74
CA ASN A 235 -16.66 -0.71 9.08
C ASN A 235 -16.42 0.20 7.89
N VAL A 236 -17.42 0.99 7.49
CA VAL A 236 -17.31 1.87 6.32
C VAL A 236 -17.66 3.29 6.67
N THR A 237 -16.69 4.20 6.55
CA THR A 237 -16.88 5.63 6.43
C THR A 237 -16.87 6.00 4.95
N SER A 238 -17.87 6.73 4.47
CA SER A 238 -17.94 7.08 3.06
C SER A 238 -18.45 8.48 2.83
N TRP A 239 -18.00 9.13 1.77
CA TRP A 239 -18.48 10.44 1.34
C TRP A 239 -18.43 10.60 -0.18
N ILE A 240 -19.23 11.53 -0.68
CA ILE A 240 -19.28 11.89 -2.10
C ILE A 240 -18.75 13.33 -2.23
N TYR A 241 -17.88 13.56 -3.20
CA TYR A 241 -17.38 14.89 -3.52
C TYR A 241 -17.93 15.40 -4.86
N ASP A 242 -17.91 16.72 -5.05
CA ASP A 242 -18.36 17.34 -6.31
C ASP A 242 -17.23 17.34 -7.33
N GLY A 243 -17.05 16.23 -8.03
CA GLY A 243 -15.96 16.03 -8.99
C GLY A 243 -16.06 14.73 -9.77
N GLY A 244 -15.11 14.56 -10.69
CA GLY A 244 -14.96 13.36 -11.51
C GLY A 244 -13.92 12.38 -10.96
N HIS A 245 -13.61 11.38 -11.78
CA HIS A 245 -12.62 10.34 -11.53
C HIS A 245 -11.20 10.88 -11.81
N ASP A 246 -10.66 11.71 -10.92
CA ASP A 246 -9.39 12.40 -11.17
C ASP A 246 -8.47 12.52 -9.95
N ARG A 247 -7.18 12.69 -10.24
CA ARG A 247 -6.08 12.67 -9.27
C ARG A 247 -6.06 13.87 -8.34
N GLU A 248 -6.58 15.03 -8.75
CA GLU A 248 -6.56 16.22 -7.92
C GLU A 248 -7.51 16.07 -6.74
N TRP A 249 -8.71 15.48 -6.97
CA TRP A 249 -9.63 15.14 -5.91
C TRP A 249 -9.07 14.06 -4.97
N TRP A 250 -8.44 13.01 -5.51
CA TRP A 250 -7.82 11.97 -4.70
C TRP A 250 -6.66 12.51 -3.85
N LYS A 251 -5.85 13.41 -4.41
CA LYS A 251 -4.78 14.10 -3.67
C LYS A 251 -5.35 14.99 -2.56
N TYR A 252 -6.42 15.74 -2.84
CA TYR A 252 -7.09 16.57 -1.84
C TYR A 252 -7.56 15.71 -0.66
N TRP A 253 -8.33 14.65 -0.93
CA TRP A 253 -8.84 13.78 0.12
C TRP A 253 -7.73 12.99 0.83
N PHE A 254 -6.68 12.59 0.13
CA PHE A 254 -5.49 12.02 0.78
C PHE A 254 -4.88 13.01 1.78
N GLY A 255 -4.82 14.30 1.43
CA GLY A 255 -4.35 15.37 2.33
C GLY A 255 -5.21 15.50 3.58
N GLU A 256 -6.54 15.48 3.44
CA GLU A 256 -7.47 15.52 4.58
C GLU A 256 -7.30 14.30 5.50
N GLU A 257 -7.23 13.11 4.93
CA GLU A 257 -7.11 11.87 5.70
C GLU A 257 -5.75 11.72 6.39
N ILE A 258 -4.65 12.13 5.76
CA ILE A 258 -3.33 12.08 6.40
C ILE A 258 -3.24 13.05 7.58
N VAL A 259 -3.87 14.22 7.49
CA VAL A 259 -3.97 15.19 8.60
C VAL A 259 -4.83 14.62 9.72
N ARG A 260 -5.99 14.04 9.40
CA ARG A 260 -6.86 13.39 10.38
C ARG A 260 -6.14 12.28 11.15
N ARG A 261 -5.37 11.47 10.44
CA ARG A 261 -4.77 10.23 10.98
C ARG A 261 -3.47 10.46 11.72
N PHE A 262 -2.64 11.36 11.24
CA PHE A 262 -1.30 11.61 11.76
C PHE A 262 -1.08 13.07 12.23
N PRO A 263 -2.00 13.67 13.01
CA PRO A 263 -1.82 15.05 13.44
C PRO A 263 -0.48 15.22 14.17
N TYR A 264 0.13 16.40 14.00
CA TYR A 264 1.41 16.69 14.66
C TYR A 264 1.28 16.57 16.18
N LYS A 265 2.15 15.76 16.77
CA LYS A 265 2.26 15.61 18.23
C LYS A 265 3.54 16.31 18.67
N LYS A 266 3.38 17.38 19.45
CA LYS A 266 4.52 18.04 20.10
C LYS A 266 5.07 17.06 21.15
N ASN A 267 6.30 16.56 20.90
CA ASN A 267 7.02 15.68 21.85
C ASN A 267 7.62 16.51 22.98
#